data_a89f949737de8448f22caa07e99594a8
#
_entry.id   a89f949737de8448f22caa07e99594a8
#
_cell.length_a   1.000
_cell.length_b   1.000
_cell.length_c   1.000
_cell.angle_alpha   90.00
_cell.angle_beta   90.00
_cell.angle_gamma   90.00
#
_symmetry.space_group_name_H-M   'P 1'
#
loop_
_entity.id
_entity.type
_entity.pdbx_description
1 polymer ?
#
loop_
_entity_poly.entity_id
_entity_poly.type
_entity_poly.pdbx_seq_one_letter_code
_entity_poly.pdbx_strand_id
1 'polypeptide(L)'
;MIISKRSNIWQWFTAGKIAPHNLNAAMLAAYPYPSEHNLLQLITHLVLFLGILLLSAGVIFFMAFNWDALANLTKFAIVEGLLIAFICGFYAANRASNTSIPFEFSLLNAAWNLANAMLLGASIMVGALLALVGQTYQTGA
;
A
#
# COMPACT_ATOMS: atom_id res chain seq x y z
N MET A 1 -14.06 -12.00 10.44
CA MET A 1 -13.77 -13.43 10.66
C MET A 1 -13.11 -13.76 12.01
N ILE A 2 -12.57 -12.79 12.74
CA ILE A 2 -11.91 -12.96 14.05
C ILE A 2 -12.91 -13.23 15.19
N ILE A 3 -14.10 -12.60 15.15
CA ILE A 3 -15.14 -12.72 16.19
C ILE A 3 -15.68 -14.15 16.33
N SER A 4 -15.73 -14.93 15.25
CA SER A 4 -16.27 -16.30 15.28
C SER A 4 -15.37 -17.31 16.02
N LYS A 5 -14.05 -17.13 16.01
CA LYS A 5 -13.14 -18.05 16.72
C LYS A 5 -13.23 -17.90 18.24
N ARG A 6 -13.39 -16.67 18.74
CA ARG A 6 -13.53 -16.42 20.17
C ARG A 6 -14.86 -16.98 20.71
N SER A 7 -15.95 -16.79 19.98
CA SER A 7 -17.27 -17.36 20.37
C SER A 7 -17.24 -18.87 20.40
N ASN A 8 -16.52 -19.51 19.46
CA ASN A 8 -16.40 -20.96 19.43
C ASN A 8 -15.62 -21.52 20.63
N ILE A 9 -14.53 -20.84 21.06
CA ILE A 9 -13.78 -21.25 22.25
C ILE A 9 -14.63 -21.12 23.51
N TRP A 10 -15.40 -20.03 23.65
CA TRP A 10 -16.33 -19.85 24.74
C TRP A 10 -17.43 -20.93 24.77
N GLN A 11 -17.99 -21.25 23.61
CA GLN A 11 -18.99 -22.34 23.50
C GLN A 11 -18.39 -23.70 23.90
N TRP A 12 -17.13 -23.97 23.49
CA TRP A 12 -16.46 -25.24 23.90
C TRP A 12 -16.12 -25.26 25.39
N PHE A 13 -15.77 -24.10 25.94
CA PHE A 13 -15.52 -23.97 27.37
C PHE A 13 -16.83 -24.19 28.18
N THR A 14 -17.91 -23.52 27.80
CA THR A 14 -19.23 -23.68 28.45
C THR A 14 -19.82 -25.08 28.24
N ALA A 15 -19.49 -25.74 27.14
CA ALA A 15 -19.86 -27.14 26.89
C ALA A 15 -18.98 -28.17 27.62
N GLY A 16 -18.04 -27.71 28.47
CA GLY A 16 -17.16 -28.60 29.26
C GLY A 16 -16.07 -29.30 28.44
N LYS A 17 -15.89 -28.93 27.16
CA LYS A 17 -14.89 -29.55 26.27
C LYS A 17 -13.47 -29.05 26.52
N ILE A 18 -13.32 -27.90 27.18
CA ILE A 18 -12.04 -27.30 27.55
C ILE A 18 -11.99 -27.15 29.05
N ALA A 19 -10.98 -27.77 29.68
CA ALA A 19 -10.77 -27.64 31.12
C ALA A 19 -10.34 -26.20 31.47
N PRO A 20 -10.77 -25.69 32.66
CA PRO A 20 -10.48 -24.29 33.06
C PRO A 20 -9.01 -23.90 33.00
N HIS A 21 -8.11 -24.82 33.35
CA HIS A 21 -6.67 -24.59 33.31
C HIS A 21 -6.08 -24.49 31.88
N ASN A 22 -6.79 -25.05 30.89
CA ASN A 22 -6.37 -25.01 29.47
C ASN A 22 -7.01 -23.85 28.70
N LEU A 23 -7.90 -23.06 29.29
CA LEU A 23 -8.57 -21.95 28.60
C LEU A 23 -7.59 -20.92 28.09
N ASN A 24 -6.60 -20.53 28.89
CA ASN A 24 -5.56 -19.57 28.47
C ASN A 24 -4.73 -20.13 27.33
N ALA A 25 -4.34 -21.39 27.37
CA ALA A 25 -3.59 -22.03 26.29
C ALA A 25 -4.41 -22.12 25.00
N ALA A 26 -5.71 -22.44 25.10
CA ALA A 26 -6.62 -22.46 23.97
C ALA A 26 -6.82 -21.05 23.35
N MET A 27 -6.93 -20.03 24.20
CA MET A 27 -7.03 -18.63 23.74
C MET A 27 -5.76 -18.18 23.04
N LEU A 28 -4.57 -18.48 23.57
CA LEU A 28 -3.29 -18.18 22.95
C LEU A 28 -3.08 -18.93 21.63
N ALA A 29 -3.51 -20.18 21.54
CA ALA A 29 -3.44 -20.96 20.31
C ALA A 29 -4.40 -20.44 19.23
N ALA A 30 -5.55 -19.88 19.62
CA ALA A 30 -6.49 -19.29 18.69
C ALA A 30 -6.10 -17.88 18.22
N TYR A 31 -5.33 -17.18 19.03
CA TYR A 31 -4.82 -15.83 18.76
C TYR A 31 -3.31 -15.79 18.98
N PRO A 32 -2.55 -16.45 18.11
CA PRO A 32 -1.10 -16.33 18.21
C PRO A 32 -0.71 -14.85 18.11
N TYR A 33 0.17 -14.40 18.99
CA TYR A 33 0.76 -13.07 18.88
C TYR A 33 1.31 -12.90 17.45
N PRO A 34 1.16 -11.70 16.85
CA PRO A 34 1.75 -11.45 15.54
C PRO A 34 3.23 -11.82 15.61
N SER A 35 3.67 -12.70 14.73
CA SER A 35 5.08 -13.07 14.64
C SER A 35 5.90 -11.84 14.24
N GLU A 36 7.17 -11.80 14.60
CA GLU A 36 8.10 -10.72 14.19
C GLU A 36 8.04 -10.50 12.68
N HIS A 37 7.89 -11.56 11.91
CA HIS A 37 7.71 -11.51 10.46
C HIS A 37 6.46 -10.74 10.03
N ASN A 38 5.33 -10.92 10.71
CA ASN A 38 4.09 -10.18 10.41
C ASN A 38 4.20 -8.70 10.77
N LEU A 39 4.94 -8.36 11.83
CA LEU A 39 5.22 -6.97 12.21
C LEU A 39 6.14 -6.30 11.18
N LEU A 40 7.20 -6.97 10.74
CA LEU A 40 8.09 -6.46 9.70
C LEU A 40 7.35 -6.25 8.38
N GLN A 41 6.47 -7.16 7.99
CA GLN A 41 5.63 -6.99 6.81
C GLN A 41 4.73 -5.76 6.93
N LEU A 42 4.08 -5.56 8.07
CA LEU A 42 3.23 -4.39 8.32
C LEU A 42 4.04 -3.09 8.20
N ILE A 43 5.21 -3.04 8.82
CA ILE A 43 6.10 -1.87 8.78
C ILE A 43 6.53 -1.60 7.33
N THR A 44 6.93 -2.62 6.59
CA THR A 44 7.32 -2.48 5.18
C THR A 44 6.18 -1.91 4.33
N HIS A 45 4.95 -2.37 4.53
CA HIS A 45 3.77 -1.82 3.85
C HIS A 45 3.58 -0.34 4.18
N LEU A 46 3.61 0.00 5.47
CA LEU A 46 3.42 1.39 5.91
C LEU A 46 4.50 2.30 5.34
N VAL A 47 5.76 1.87 5.34
CA VAL A 47 6.89 2.65 4.80
C VAL A 47 6.75 2.83 3.29
N LEU A 48 6.36 1.79 2.54
CA LEU A 48 6.15 1.88 1.09
C LEU A 48 5.01 2.86 0.76
N PHE A 49 3.85 2.72 1.39
CA PHE A 49 2.72 3.61 1.16
C PHE A 49 3.03 5.05 1.55
N LEU A 50 3.64 5.25 2.71
CA LEU A 50 4.05 6.57 3.18
C LEU A 50 5.10 7.20 2.26
N GLY A 51 6.07 6.42 1.78
CA GLY A 51 7.09 6.86 0.83
C GLY A 51 6.48 7.37 -0.48
N ILE A 52 5.52 6.65 -1.05
CA ILE A 52 4.83 7.07 -2.28
C ILE A 52 3.95 8.30 -2.05
N LEU A 53 3.25 8.38 -0.91
CA LEU A 53 2.46 9.57 -0.56
C LEU A 53 3.37 10.81 -0.42
N LEU A 54 4.50 10.68 0.28
CA LEU A 54 5.44 11.78 0.46
C LEU A 54 6.11 12.19 -0.85
N LEU A 55 6.47 11.22 -1.71
CA LEU A 55 7.01 11.50 -3.03
C LEU A 55 6.00 12.27 -3.89
N SER A 56 4.76 11.81 -3.94
CA SER A 56 3.68 12.45 -4.69
C SER A 56 3.39 13.87 -4.16
N ALA A 57 3.30 14.02 -2.84
CA ALA A 57 3.12 15.32 -2.20
C ALA A 57 4.30 16.25 -2.51
N GLY A 58 5.54 15.75 -2.41
CA GLY A 58 6.74 16.52 -2.73
C GLY A 58 6.73 17.09 -4.14
N VAL A 59 6.32 16.30 -5.13
CA VAL A 59 6.19 16.76 -6.52
C VAL A 59 5.11 17.82 -6.66
N ILE A 60 3.95 17.63 -6.04
CA ILE A 60 2.85 18.60 -6.06
C ILE A 60 3.29 19.92 -5.42
N PHE A 61 3.96 19.87 -4.26
CA PHE A 61 4.49 21.06 -3.60
C PHE A 61 5.59 21.74 -4.41
N PHE A 62 6.49 20.97 -5.00
CA PHE A 62 7.53 21.52 -5.89
C PHE A 62 6.91 22.29 -7.06
N MET A 63 5.89 21.72 -7.69
CA MET A 63 5.19 22.37 -8.78
C MET A 63 4.42 23.61 -8.32
N ALA A 64 3.75 23.53 -7.16
CA ALA A 64 3.02 24.68 -6.62
C ALA A 64 3.95 25.84 -6.26
N PHE A 65 5.13 25.54 -5.69
CA PHE A 65 6.11 26.55 -5.32
C PHE A 65 6.77 27.22 -6.56
N ASN A 66 7.01 26.45 -7.60
CA ASN A 66 7.66 26.93 -8.83
C ASN A 66 6.64 27.22 -9.94
N TRP A 67 5.39 27.50 -9.58
CA TRP A 67 4.29 27.59 -10.56
C TRP A 67 4.55 28.59 -11.67
N ASP A 68 5.02 29.80 -11.32
CA ASP A 68 5.27 30.89 -12.29
C ASP A 68 6.56 30.71 -13.07
N ALA A 69 7.54 29.99 -12.51
CA ALA A 69 8.81 29.71 -13.18
C ALA A 69 8.72 28.55 -14.18
N LEU A 70 7.76 27.64 -14.00
CA LEU A 70 7.62 26.47 -14.86
C LEU A 70 6.69 26.76 -16.06
N ALA A 71 7.18 26.50 -17.27
CA ALA A 71 6.34 26.51 -18.46
C ALA A 71 5.24 25.44 -18.34
N ASN A 72 4.05 25.71 -18.92
CA ASN A 72 2.93 24.78 -18.86
C ASN A 72 3.31 23.38 -19.39
N LEU A 73 4.06 23.30 -20.48
CA LEU A 73 4.54 22.02 -21.02
C LEU A 73 5.40 21.26 -20.01
N THR A 74 6.26 21.93 -19.26
CA THR A 74 7.13 21.31 -18.25
C THR A 74 6.31 20.75 -17.09
N LYS A 75 5.24 21.44 -16.66
CA LYS A 75 4.32 20.98 -15.62
C LYS A 75 3.67 19.65 -16.02
N PHE A 76 3.13 19.59 -17.23
CA PHE A 76 2.54 18.37 -17.78
C PHE A 76 3.57 17.24 -17.90
N ALA A 77 4.75 17.54 -18.45
CA ALA A 77 5.80 16.55 -18.65
C ALA A 77 6.28 15.89 -17.34
N ILE A 78 6.36 16.65 -16.24
CA ILE A 78 6.74 16.11 -14.92
C ILE A 78 5.68 15.14 -14.41
N VAL A 79 4.40 15.51 -14.42
CA VAL A 79 3.32 14.68 -13.90
C VAL A 79 3.12 13.44 -14.76
N GLU A 80 3.14 13.61 -16.08
CA GLU A 80 2.99 12.51 -17.03
C GLU A 80 4.19 11.55 -16.99
N GLY A 81 5.39 12.06 -16.86
CA GLY A 81 6.61 11.24 -16.70
C GLY A 81 6.56 10.40 -15.42
N LEU A 82 6.11 10.99 -14.31
CA LEU A 82 5.90 10.25 -13.05
C LEU A 82 4.77 9.22 -13.16
N LEU A 83 3.66 9.56 -13.80
CA LEU A 83 2.57 8.62 -14.07
C LEU A 83 3.09 7.40 -14.85
N ILE A 84 3.83 7.63 -15.92
CA ILE A 84 4.46 6.56 -16.71
C ILE A 84 5.41 5.74 -15.85
N ALA A 85 6.25 6.38 -15.03
CA ALA A 85 7.19 5.68 -14.14
C ALA A 85 6.46 4.79 -13.14
N PHE A 86 5.36 5.24 -12.54
CA PHE A 86 4.54 4.42 -11.64
C PHE A 86 3.87 3.26 -12.36
N ILE A 87 3.34 3.45 -13.57
CA ILE A 87 2.73 2.38 -14.37
C ILE A 87 3.80 1.34 -14.77
N CYS A 88 4.98 1.77 -15.20
CA CYS A 88 6.10 0.88 -15.52
C CYS A 88 6.57 0.12 -14.27
N GLY A 89 6.67 0.80 -13.13
CA GLY A 89 7.01 0.19 -11.85
C GLY A 89 5.98 -0.85 -11.41
N PHE A 90 4.69 -0.56 -11.55
CA PHE A 90 3.61 -1.52 -11.31
C PHE A 90 3.76 -2.77 -12.20
N TYR A 91 3.94 -2.57 -13.50
CA TYR A 91 4.09 -3.68 -14.44
C TYR A 91 5.33 -4.54 -14.13
N ALA A 92 6.46 -3.92 -13.83
CA ALA A 92 7.70 -4.60 -13.47
C ALA A 92 7.54 -5.41 -12.16
N ALA A 93 6.93 -4.82 -11.13
CA ALA A 93 6.67 -5.48 -9.85
C ALA A 93 5.69 -6.67 -10.02
N ASN A 94 4.62 -6.48 -10.80
CA ASN A 94 3.65 -7.54 -11.07
C ASN A 94 4.24 -8.67 -11.90
N ARG A 95 5.11 -8.38 -12.85
CA ARG A 95 5.83 -9.40 -13.62
C ARG A 95 6.79 -10.20 -12.73
N ALA A 96 7.50 -9.53 -11.81
CA ALA A 96 8.40 -10.19 -10.86
C ALA A 96 7.65 -11.15 -9.92
N SER A 97 6.41 -10.82 -9.52
CA SER A 97 5.58 -11.69 -8.68
C SER A 97 5.07 -12.94 -9.42
N ASN A 98 4.93 -12.87 -10.75
CA ASN A 98 4.42 -13.98 -11.58
C ASN A 98 5.52 -14.92 -12.10
N THR A 99 6.79 -14.54 -12.00
CA THR A 99 7.90 -15.45 -12.29
C THR A 99 8.05 -16.39 -11.11
N SER A 100 7.62 -17.63 -11.29
CA SER A 100 7.73 -18.74 -10.33
C SER A 100 9.19 -19.16 -10.14
N ILE A 101 9.97 -18.32 -9.47
CA ILE A 101 11.21 -18.74 -8.87
C ILE A 101 10.81 -19.24 -7.47
N PRO A 102 11.16 -20.48 -7.08
CA PRO A 102 10.87 -21.02 -5.75
C PRO A 102 11.82 -20.38 -4.72
N PHE A 103 11.79 -19.06 -4.63
CA PHE A 103 12.58 -18.31 -3.68
C PHE A 103 11.62 -17.55 -2.76
N GLU A 104 11.52 -18.07 -1.56
CA GLU A 104 10.86 -17.54 -0.38
C GLU A 104 9.60 -16.67 -0.58
N PHE A 105 8.50 -17.16 -0.05
CA PHE A 105 7.19 -16.52 0.11
C PHE A 105 7.24 -15.04 0.55
N SER A 106 8.33 -14.59 1.16
CA SER A 106 8.62 -13.24 1.59
C SER A 106 8.78 -12.25 0.43
N LEU A 107 9.47 -12.63 -0.65
CA LEU A 107 9.72 -11.74 -1.79
C LEU A 107 8.49 -11.55 -2.68
N LEU A 108 7.64 -12.57 -2.80
CA LEU A 108 6.38 -12.48 -3.53
C LEU A 108 5.41 -11.48 -2.88
N ASN A 109 5.33 -11.49 -1.54
CA ASN A 109 4.54 -10.51 -0.80
C ASN A 109 5.11 -9.09 -0.94
N ALA A 110 6.43 -8.93 -0.95
CA ALA A 110 7.06 -7.63 -1.15
C ALA A 110 6.79 -7.06 -2.54
N ALA A 111 6.88 -7.88 -3.59
CA ALA A 111 6.57 -7.47 -4.96
C ALA A 111 5.09 -7.09 -5.15
N TRP A 112 4.17 -7.85 -4.56
CA TRP A 112 2.73 -7.54 -4.57
C TRP A 112 2.43 -6.21 -3.87
N ASN A 113 3.10 -5.95 -2.75
CA ASN A 113 2.95 -4.72 -1.99
C ASN A 113 3.51 -3.51 -2.76
N LEU A 114 4.64 -3.69 -3.41
CA LEU A 114 5.24 -2.67 -4.26
C LEU A 114 4.32 -2.35 -5.45
N ALA A 115 3.73 -3.35 -6.10
CA ALA A 115 2.79 -3.16 -7.19
C ALA A 115 1.58 -2.31 -6.74
N ASN A 116 0.96 -2.64 -5.60
CA ASN A 116 -0.17 -1.87 -5.07
C ASN A 116 0.22 -0.44 -4.70
N ALA A 117 1.41 -0.24 -4.13
CA ALA A 117 1.92 1.07 -3.80
C ALA A 117 2.18 1.92 -5.07
N MET A 118 2.72 1.32 -6.14
CA MET A 118 2.88 2.00 -7.44
C MET A 118 1.53 2.38 -8.06
N LEU A 119 0.51 1.53 -7.94
CA LEU A 119 -0.84 1.83 -8.42
C LEU A 119 -1.46 3.02 -7.66
N LEU A 120 -1.23 3.12 -6.34
CA LEU A 120 -1.64 4.27 -5.54
C LEU A 120 -0.96 5.55 -6.05
N GLY A 121 0.36 5.52 -6.29
CA GLY A 121 1.10 6.64 -6.84
C GLY A 121 0.56 7.08 -8.21
N ALA A 122 0.29 6.13 -9.09
CA ALA A 122 -0.33 6.40 -10.39
C ALA A 122 -1.70 7.08 -10.25
N SER A 123 -2.54 6.62 -9.32
CA SER A 123 -3.87 7.21 -9.06
C SER A 123 -3.76 8.67 -8.58
N ILE A 124 -2.79 8.97 -7.73
CA ILE A 124 -2.52 10.34 -7.25
C ILE A 124 -2.06 11.22 -8.42
N MET A 125 -1.18 10.71 -9.29
CA MET A 125 -0.71 11.47 -10.45
C MET A 125 -1.82 11.74 -11.47
N VAL A 126 -2.77 10.83 -11.66
CA VAL A 126 -3.97 11.10 -12.47
C VAL A 126 -4.78 12.25 -11.86
N GLY A 127 -4.98 12.26 -10.55
CA GLY A 127 -5.65 13.37 -9.86
C GLY A 127 -4.91 14.70 -10.05
N ALA A 128 -3.57 14.70 -9.93
CA ALA A 128 -2.73 15.87 -10.15
C ALA A 128 -2.81 16.36 -11.61
N LEU A 129 -2.86 15.45 -12.58
CA LEU A 129 -3.02 15.78 -14.00
C LEU A 129 -4.35 16.46 -14.27
N LEU A 130 -5.44 15.93 -13.71
CA LEU A 130 -6.78 16.53 -13.85
C LEU A 130 -6.83 17.94 -13.21
N ALA A 131 -6.21 18.11 -12.05
CA ALA A 131 -6.09 19.42 -11.41
C ALA A 131 -5.30 20.41 -12.27
N LEU A 132 -4.18 19.97 -12.87
CA LEU A 132 -3.36 20.76 -13.79
C LEU A 132 -4.16 21.21 -15.01
N VAL A 133 -4.90 20.29 -15.63
CA VAL A 133 -5.77 20.62 -16.78
C VAL A 133 -6.80 21.66 -16.35
N GLY A 134 -7.48 21.44 -15.22
CA GLY A 134 -8.47 22.39 -14.70
C GLY A 134 -7.88 23.80 -14.49
N GLN A 135 -6.72 23.88 -13.87
CA GLN A 135 -6.05 25.17 -13.61
C GLN A 135 -5.59 25.85 -14.90
N THR A 136 -5.06 25.08 -15.86
CA THR A 136 -4.58 25.66 -17.12
C THR A 136 -5.72 26.22 -17.97
N TYR A 137 -6.88 25.58 -17.94
CA TYR A 137 -8.05 26.06 -18.68
C TYR A 137 -8.84 27.16 -17.96
N GLN A 138 -8.78 27.21 -16.61
CA GLN A 138 -9.45 28.26 -15.82
C GLN A 138 -8.66 29.56 -15.80
N THR A 139 -7.34 29.55 -15.86
CA THR A 139 -6.49 30.75 -15.88
C THR A 139 -6.35 31.36 -17.27
N GLY A 140 -6.95 30.78 -18.28
CA GLY A 140 -6.99 31.29 -19.66
C GLY A 140 -8.18 32.20 -19.97
N ALA A 141 -8.92 32.69 -18.95
CA ALA A 141 -10.03 33.64 -19.10
C ALA A 141 -9.62 35.03 -18.66
#